data_246410ea89e34f994cf566cf4ffe9fc8
#
_entry.id   246410ea89e34f994cf566cf4ffe9fc8
#
_cell.length_a   1.000
_cell.length_b   1.000
_cell.length_c   1.000
_cell.angle_alpha   90.00
_cell.angle_beta   90.00
_cell.angle_gamma   90.00
#
_symmetry.space_group_name_H-M   'P 1'
#
loop_
_entity.id
_entity.type
_entity.pdbx_description
1 polymer ?
#
loop_
_entity_poly.entity_id
_entity_poly.type
_entity_poly.pdbx_seq_one_letter_code
_entity_poly.pdbx_strand_id
1 'polypeptide(L)'
;RAVPMASFPTLVRNIPTYQMVPDEAVELIHDESMKILEEVGCEFRDDEAISMWKAAGADVTGTRVRIDRALLMSLVAKVPPEFTLNARNPGRTVKVGGKNTIFVPMYGAPYVRGLDGERRYGSLADLNNLHKLAYMSPALHSSSSIICEPMEIPVPKRHLHIIHSALKHSDKPFMGIVTSKERAEDVVKMAGIVFGDDYVKDNTVVVSITNCNSPLVWDATMLDAMKVYARHNQPLILAPFALCGASTSASAVGAV
;
A
#
# COMPACT_ATOMS: atom_id res chain seq x y z
N ARG A 1 -4.15 -35.83 6.88
CA ARG A 1 -3.70 -35.32 5.57
C ARG A 1 -4.40 -34.00 5.37
N ALA A 2 -3.63 -32.88 5.32
CA ALA A 2 -4.18 -31.60 4.93
C ALA A 2 -4.69 -31.73 3.49
N VAL A 3 -5.94 -31.38 3.27
CA VAL A 3 -6.49 -31.28 1.91
C VAL A 3 -5.71 -30.17 1.21
N PRO A 4 -5.08 -30.40 0.06
CA PRO A 4 -4.43 -29.34 -0.68
C PRO A 4 -5.49 -28.29 -0.99
N MET A 5 -5.40 -27.12 -0.40
CA MET A 5 -6.26 -26.02 -0.78
C MET A 5 -5.89 -25.63 -2.20
N ALA A 6 -6.84 -25.75 -3.12
CA ALA A 6 -6.66 -25.32 -4.49
C ALA A 6 -6.15 -23.87 -4.49
N SER A 7 -5.00 -23.65 -5.13
CA SER A 7 -4.55 -22.29 -5.40
C SER A 7 -5.58 -21.63 -6.30
N PHE A 8 -6.10 -20.48 -5.90
CA PHE A 8 -6.92 -19.69 -6.81
C PHE A 8 -6.00 -19.16 -7.90
N PRO A 9 -6.29 -19.38 -9.18
CA PRO A 9 -5.48 -18.82 -10.24
C PRO A 9 -5.52 -17.30 -10.18
N THR A 10 -4.43 -16.63 -10.49
CA THR A 10 -4.41 -15.18 -10.71
C THR A 10 -5.54 -14.79 -11.65
N LEU A 11 -6.38 -13.86 -11.21
CA LEU A 11 -7.49 -13.40 -12.05
C LEU A 11 -6.95 -12.41 -13.07
N VAL A 12 -7.03 -12.79 -14.34
CA VAL A 12 -6.68 -11.92 -15.46
C VAL A 12 -7.94 -11.29 -16.01
N ARG A 13 -8.02 -9.97 -16.00
CA ARG A 13 -9.18 -9.25 -16.51
C ARG A 13 -9.30 -9.38 -18.03
N ASN A 14 -10.38 -10.01 -18.49
CA ASN A 14 -10.70 -10.17 -19.90
C ASN A 14 -11.84 -9.28 -20.38
N ILE A 15 -12.50 -8.57 -19.43
CA ILE A 15 -13.55 -7.60 -19.75
C ILE A 15 -12.93 -6.21 -19.92
N PRO A 16 -13.47 -5.36 -20.80
CA PRO A 16 -13.05 -3.96 -20.93
C PRO A 16 -13.23 -3.22 -19.61
N THR A 17 -12.42 -2.19 -19.37
CA THR A 17 -12.70 -1.20 -18.32
C THR A 17 -13.96 -0.43 -18.68
N TYR A 18 -14.84 -0.22 -17.69
CA TYR A 18 -15.96 0.68 -17.88
C TYR A 18 -15.45 2.12 -17.93
N GLN A 19 -15.69 2.80 -19.03
CA GLN A 19 -15.30 4.19 -19.22
C GLN A 19 -16.48 5.10 -18.81
N MET A 20 -16.29 5.87 -17.75
CA MET A 20 -17.34 6.76 -17.22
C MET A 20 -17.41 8.11 -17.92
N VAL A 21 -16.30 8.56 -18.49
CA VAL A 21 -16.17 9.85 -19.17
C VAL A 21 -15.42 9.67 -20.49
N PRO A 22 -15.64 10.52 -21.50
CA PRO A 22 -14.92 10.43 -22.78
C PRO A 22 -13.42 10.72 -22.62
N ASP A 23 -12.60 10.30 -23.59
CA ASP A 23 -11.15 10.42 -23.57
C ASP A 23 -10.70 11.87 -23.38
N GLU A 24 -11.37 12.83 -24.03
CA GLU A 24 -11.08 14.25 -23.92
C GLU A 24 -11.26 14.76 -22.48
N ALA A 25 -12.21 14.21 -21.72
CA ALA A 25 -12.38 14.56 -20.32
C ALA A 25 -11.27 13.95 -19.43
N VAL A 26 -10.80 12.75 -19.77
CA VAL A 26 -9.65 12.13 -19.08
C VAL A 26 -8.38 12.97 -19.30
N GLU A 27 -8.14 13.40 -20.56
CA GLU A 27 -7.01 14.26 -20.91
C GLU A 27 -7.07 15.61 -20.18
N LEU A 28 -8.27 16.24 -20.13
CA LEU A 28 -8.45 17.49 -19.41
C LEU A 28 -8.17 17.34 -17.91
N ILE A 29 -8.67 16.28 -17.27
CA ILE A 29 -8.41 16.00 -15.85
C ILE A 29 -6.91 15.79 -15.62
N HIS A 30 -6.25 15.06 -16.52
CA HIS A 30 -4.79 14.85 -16.43
C HIS A 30 -4.04 16.19 -16.54
N ASP A 31 -4.39 17.02 -17.51
CA ASP A 31 -3.76 18.31 -17.73
C ASP A 31 -3.93 19.26 -16.55
N GLU A 32 -5.12 19.33 -15.98
CA GLU A 32 -5.37 20.15 -14.79
C GLU A 32 -4.63 19.59 -13.55
N SER A 33 -4.54 18.27 -13.40
CA SER A 33 -3.74 17.64 -12.34
C SER A 33 -2.25 18.00 -12.48
N MET A 34 -1.71 18.02 -13.70
CA MET A 34 -0.34 18.44 -13.96
C MET A 34 -0.12 19.93 -13.62
N LYS A 35 -1.04 20.81 -13.99
CA LYS A 35 -0.98 22.24 -13.61
C LYS A 35 -0.96 22.42 -12.10
N ILE A 36 -1.76 21.66 -11.36
CA ILE A 36 -1.74 21.72 -9.89
C ILE A 36 -0.36 21.35 -9.35
N LEU A 37 0.28 20.32 -9.88
CA LEU A 37 1.63 19.92 -9.45
C LEU A 37 2.71 20.93 -9.85
N GLU A 38 2.57 21.58 -11.00
CA GLU A 38 3.50 22.59 -11.51
C GLU A 38 3.35 23.95 -10.83
N GLU A 39 2.12 24.43 -10.63
CA GLU A 39 1.85 25.79 -10.16
C GLU A 39 1.66 25.86 -8.65
N VAL A 40 0.94 24.90 -8.06
CA VAL A 40 0.65 24.82 -6.63
C VAL A 40 1.69 23.94 -5.92
N GLY A 41 1.97 22.77 -6.47
CA GLY A 41 2.90 21.78 -5.92
C GLY A 41 2.40 21.08 -4.65
N CYS A 42 3.24 20.23 -4.11
CA CYS A 42 2.99 19.49 -2.87
C CYS A 42 3.92 19.95 -1.75
N GLU A 43 3.43 19.89 -0.51
CA GLU A 43 4.25 20.11 0.67
C GLU A 43 4.90 18.77 1.10
N PHE A 44 6.22 18.76 1.22
CA PHE A 44 6.98 17.63 1.73
C PHE A 44 7.59 17.99 3.09
N ARG A 45 7.17 17.29 4.15
CA ARG A 45 7.61 17.55 5.53
C ARG A 45 8.78 16.66 5.93
N ASP A 46 9.78 16.56 5.06
CA ASP A 46 10.96 15.74 5.28
C ASP A 46 12.16 16.31 4.48
N ASP A 47 13.23 16.65 5.19
CA ASP A 47 14.41 17.33 4.60
C ASP A 47 15.14 16.48 3.57
N GLU A 48 15.18 15.15 3.75
CA GLU A 48 15.79 14.25 2.79
C GLU A 48 14.98 14.20 1.50
N ALA A 49 13.65 14.08 1.59
CA ALA A 49 12.78 14.12 0.42
C ALA A 49 12.90 15.45 -0.34
N ILE A 50 12.97 16.57 0.37
CA ILE A 50 13.19 17.90 -0.21
C ILE A 50 14.54 17.93 -0.95
N SER A 51 15.58 17.37 -0.35
CA SER A 51 16.92 17.31 -0.97
C SER A 51 16.91 16.45 -2.23
N MET A 52 16.19 15.33 -2.21
CA MET A 52 16.02 14.45 -3.38
C MET A 52 15.29 15.17 -4.52
N TRP A 53 14.22 15.93 -4.22
CA TRP A 53 13.48 16.71 -5.22
C TRP A 53 14.34 17.82 -5.83
N LYS A 54 15.14 18.53 -5.01
CA LYS A 54 16.11 19.52 -5.50
C LYS A 54 17.15 18.89 -6.44
N ALA A 55 17.68 17.73 -6.04
CA ALA A 55 18.64 16.99 -6.87
C ALA A 55 18.05 16.48 -8.18
N ALA A 56 16.76 16.17 -8.20
CA ALA A 56 16.03 15.78 -9.40
C ALA A 56 15.66 16.95 -10.32
N GLY A 57 15.85 18.20 -9.88
CA GLY A 57 15.58 19.41 -10.67
C GLY A 57 14.19 20.02 -10.47
N ALA A 58 13.45 19.62 -9.44
CA ALA A 58 12.17 20.25 -9.10
C ALA A 58 12.35 21.67 -8.52
N ASP A 59 11.35 22.54 -8.69
CA ASP A 59 11.32 23.85 -8.05
C ASP A 59 10.90 23.68 -6.58
N VAL A 60 11.81 24.05 -5.67
CA VAL A 60 11.62 23.88 -4.23
C VAL A 60 11.73 25.19 -3.49
N THR A 61 10.65 25.58 -2.80
CA THR A 61 10.58 26.77 -1.94
C THR A 61 10.15 26.35 -0.52
N GLY A 62 11.09 26.36 0.42
CA GLY A 62 10.86 25.80 1.76
C GLY A 62 10.50 24.33 1.70
N THR A 63 9.32 23.95 2.19
CA THR A 63 8.77 22.59 2.12
C THR A 63 7.91 22.33 0.88
N ARG A 64 7.62 23.38 0.10
CA ARG A 64 6.81 23.30 -1.11
C ARG A 64 7.65 22.87 -2.31
N VAL A 65 7.24 21.81 -2.97
CA VAL A 65 7.87 21.26 -4.18
C VAL A 65 6.89 21.38 -5.33
N ARG A 66 7.27 22.11 -6.38
CA ARG A 66 6.56 22.15 -7.65
C ARG A 66 7.28 21.22 -8.62
N ILE A 67 6.52 20.38 -9.26
CA ILE A 67 7.05 19.29 -10.07
C ILE A 67 6.63 19.51 -11.51
N ASP A 68 7.61 19.81 -12.36
CA ASP A 68 7.39 19.93 -13.80
C ASP A 68 6.85 18.61 -14.38
N ARG A 69 5.91 18.73 -15.33
CA ARG A 69 5.27 17.57 -16.00
C ARG A 69 6.29 16.62 -16.63
N ALA A 70 7.28 17.13 -17.32
CA ALA A 70 8.28 16.30 -17.99
C ALA A 70 9.11 15.53 -16.97
N LEU A 71 9.52 16.19 -15.88
CA LEU A 71 10.20 15.53 -14.76
C LEU A 71 9.33 14.44 -14.16
N LEU A 72 8.07 14.74 -13.79
CA LEU A 72 7.17 13.77 -13.19
C LEU A 72 6.97 12.55 -14.10
N MET A 73 6.64 12.77 -15.37
CA MET A 73 6.40 11.68 -16.32
C MET A 73 7.66 10.85 -16.58
N SER A 74 8.85 11.47 -16.55
CA SER A 74 10.12 10.74 -16.66
C SER A 74 10.37 9.81 -15.47
N LEU A 75 9.93 10.21 -14.27
CA LEU A 75 10.03 9.39 -13.06
C LEU A 75 8.98 8.27 -13.06
N VAL A 76 7.74 8.58 -13.43
CA VAL A 76 6.65 7.59 -13.55
C VAL A 76 7.01 6.50 -14.56
N ALA A 77 7.63 6.86 -15.68
CA ALA A 77 8.06 5.91 -16.71
C ALA A 77 9.10 4.87 -16.22
N LYS A 78 9.78 5.14 -15.10
CA LYS A 78 10.72 4.19 -14.47
C LYS A 78 10.04 3.13 -13.61
N VAL A 79 8.76 3.33 -13.27
CA VAL A 79 8.00 2.39 -12.45
C VAL A 79 7.66 1.15 -13.29
N PRO A 80 8.02 -0.07 -12.84
CA PRO A 80 7.69 -1.29 -13.57
C PRO A 80 6.17 -1.43 -13.72
N PRO A 81 5.63 -1.72 -14.93
CA PRO A 81 4.20 -1.90 -15.13
C PRO A 81 3.65 -3.16 -14.44
N GLU A 82 4.53 -4.10 -14.15
CA GLU A 82 4.23 -5.34 -13.45
C GLU A 82 5.39 -5.77 -12.57
N PHE A 83 5.08 -6.42 -11.44
CA PHE A 83 6.08 -7.06 -10.59
C PHE A 83 5.54 -8.35 -9.98
N THR A 84 6.44 -9.19 -9.47
CA THR A 84 6.07 -10.42 -8.77
C THR A 84 6.11 -10.18 -7.27
N LEU A 85 5.02 -10.42 -6.56
CA LEU A 85 5.00 -10.40 -5.10
C LEU A 85 5.10 -11.85 -4.61
N ASN A 86 6.28 -12.17 -4.06
CA ASN A 86 6.63 -13.52 -3.67
C ASN A 86 5.99 -13.93 -2.34
N ALA A 87 5.43 -15.12 -2.32
CA ALA A 87 4.87 -15.74 -1.13
C ALA A 87 5.85 -16.75 -0.52
N ARG A 88 5.69 -17.08 0.78
CA ARG A 88 6.46 -18.18 1.40
C ARG A 88 6.21 -19.53 0.70
N ASN A 89 4.98 -19.74 0.29
CA ASN A 89 4.63 -20.85 -0.57
C ASN A 89 4.71 -20.37 -2.05
N PRO A 90 5.66 -20.82 -2.84
CA PRO A 90 5.80 -20.38 -4.23
C PRO A 90 4.52 -20.54 -5.07
N GLY A 91 3.69 -21.53 -4.76
CA GLY A 91 2.39 -21.75 -5.43
C GLY A 91 1.35 -20.66 -5.13
N ARG A 92 1.66 -19.72 -4.25
CA ARG A 92 0.80 -18.56 -3.87
C ARG A 92 1.41 -17.22 -4.24
N THR A 93 2.55 -17.23 -4.90
CA THR A 93 3.17 -16.04 -5.48
C THR A 93 2.23 -15.42 -6.51
N VAL A 94 2.12 -14.10 -6.50
CA VAL A 94 1.20 -13.37 -7.37
C VAL A 94 1.93 -12.35 -8.23
N LYS A 95 1.38 -12.12 -9.43
CA LYS A 95 1.83 -11.08 -10.33
C LYS A 95 0.92 -9.86 -10.17
N VAL A 96 1.50 -8.72 -9.85
CA VAL A 96 0.80 -7.45 -9.63
C VAL A 96 1.01 -6.55 -10.84
N GLY A 97 -0.03 -5.86 -11.29
CA GLY A 97 0.03 -4.95 -12.43
C GLY A 97 -0.60 -5.50 -13.70
N GLY A 98 -0.59 -4.72 -14.75
CA GLY A 98 -1.19 -5.05 -16.03
C GLY A 98 -2.69 -5.38 -15.92
N LYS A 99 -3.09 -6.53 -16.43
CA LYS A 99 -4.47 -7.03 -16.34
C LYS A 99 -4.72 -7.95 -15.13
N ASN A 100 -3.73 -8.12 -14.25
CA ASN A 100 -3.87 -9.00 -13.10
C ASN A 100 -4.72 -8.33 -12.02
N THR A 101 -5.66 -9.08 -11.43
CA THR A 101 -6.50 -8.62 -10.33
C THR A 101 -6.15 -9.40 -9.08
N ILE A 102 -5.76 -8.68 -8.02
CA ILE A 102 -5.37 -9.22 -6.74
C ILE A 102 -6.38 -8.80 -5.69
N PHE A 103 -7.04 -9.76 -5.05
CA PHE A 103 -7.93 -9.49 -3.91
C PHE A 103 -7.16 -9.61 -2.60
N VAL A 104 -7.32 -8.59 -1.78
CA VAL A 104 -6.75 -8.50 -0.43
C VAL A 104 -7.87 -8.26 0.60
N PRO A 105 -7.72 -8.72 1.84
CA PRO A 105 -8.65 -8.37 2.91
C PRO A 105 -8.65 -6.87 3.19
N MET A 106 -9.70 -6.42 3.90
CA MET A 106 -9.78 -5.07 4.47
C MET A 106 -8.51 -4.73 5.25
N TYR A 107 -8.16 -3.44 5.30
CA TYR A 107 -6.98 -2.95 5.99
C TYR A 107 -7.34 -1.83 6.98
N GLY A 108 -6.86 -1.96 8.23
CA GLY A 108 -6.91 -0.89 9.23
C GLY A 108 -8.20 -0.75 10.03
N ALA A 109 -9.06 -1.78 10.08
CA ALA A 109 -10.30 -1.70 10.85
C ALA A 109 -10.04 -1.78 12.37
N PRO A 110 -10.44 -0.77 13.18
CA PRO A 110 -10.29 -0.82 14.63
C PRO A 110 -11.37 -1.66 15.32
N TYR A 111 -12.47 -1.96 14.62
CA TYR A 111 -13.61 -2.67 15.16
C TYR A 111 -13.86 -3.97 14.40
N VAL A 112 -14.41 -4.93 15.15
CA VAL A 112 -14.98 -6.16 14.60
C VAL A 112 -16.47 -6.24 14.98
N ARG A 113 -17.25 -6.94 14.16
CA ARG A 113 -18.63 -7.30 14.47
C ARG A 113 -18.72 -8.81 14.61
N GLY A 114 -19.17 -9.29 15.76
CA GLY A 114 -19.38 -10.70 16.03
C GLY A 114 -20.61 -11.27 15.29
N LEU A 115 -20.80 -12.58 15.35
CA LEU A 115 -21.98 -13.26 14.81
C LEU A 115 -23.27 -12.85 15.55
N ASP A 116 -23.16 -12.42 16.80
CA ASP A 116 -24.21 -11.81 17.62
C ASP A 116 -24.64 -10.41 17.15
N GLY A 117 -23.88 -9.83 16.19
CA GLY A 117 -24.12 -8.49 15.68
C GLY A 117 -23.50 -7.38 16.52
N GLU A 118 -22.89 -7.69 17.66
CA GLU A 118 -22.22 -6.69 18.50
C GLU A 118 -20.95 -6.14 17.86
N ARG A 119 -20.79 -4.81 17.94
CA ARG A 119 -19.59 -4.10 17.52
C ARG A 119 -18.68 -3.85 18.72
N ARG A 120 -17.47 -4.33 18.65
CA ARG A 120 -16.45 -4.13 19.68
C ARG A 120 -15.09 -3.87 19.07
N TYR A 121 -14.14 -3.40 19.85
CA TYR A 121 -12.74 -3.29 19.41
C TYR A 121 -12.17 -4.67 19.03
N GLY A 122 -11.34 -4.68 18.00
CA GLY A 122 -10.61 -5.87 17.59
C GLY A 122 -9.58 -6.29 18.62
N SER A 123 -9.37 -7.60 18.75
CA SER A 123 -8.36 -8.22 19.60
C SER A 123 -7.32 -8.99 18.79
N LEU A 124 -6.22 -9.39 19.42
CA LEU A 124 -5.23 -10.27 18.80
C LEU A 124 -5.82 -11.63 18.42
N ALA A 125 -6.75 -12.12 19.21
CA ALA A 125 -7.49 -13.35 18.90
C ALA A 125 -8.33 -13.20 17.63
N ASP A 126 -9.02 -12.05 17.48
CA ASP A 126 -9.77 -11.74 16.26
C ASP A 126 -8.85 -11.64 15.05
N LEU A 127 -7.75 -10.90 15.17
CA LEU A 127 -6.76 -10.76 14.10
C LEU A 127 -6.22 -12.12 13.65
N ASN A 128 -5.85 -13.00 14.61
CA ASN A 128 -5.38 -14.34 14.32
C ASN A 128 -6.45 -15.16 13.56
N ASN A 129 -7.71 -15.06 13.96
CA ASN A 129 -8.80 -15.77 13.32
C ASN A 129 -9.10 -15.21 11.92
N LEU A 130 -9.06 -13.89 11.75
CA LEU A 130 -9.23 -13.24 10.45
C LEU A 130 -8.10 -13.60 9.48
N HIS A 131 -6.83 -13.69 9.95
CA HIS A 131 -5.74 -14.19 9.12
C HIS A 131 -5.94 -15.65 8.69
N LYS A 132 -6.41 -16.53 9.58
CA LYS A 132 -6.75 -17.91 9.22
C LYS A 132 -7.89 -17.98 8.19
N LEU A 133 -8.93 -17.15 8.36
CA LEU A 133 -10.02 -17.07 7.39
C LEU A 133 -9.54 -16.55 6.03
N ALA A 134 -8.71 -15.50 6.00
CA ALA A 134 -8.10 -14.99 4.79
C ALA A 134 -7.21 -16.04 4.11
N TYR A 135 -6.45 -16.80 4.90
CA TYR A 135 -5.65 -17.93 4.41
C TYR A 135 -6.51 -19.03 3.78
N MET A 136 -7.60 -19.40 4.42
CA MET A 136 -8.51 -20.45 3.94
C MET A 136 -9.35 -20.02 2.73
N SER A 137 -9.57 -18.72 2.56
CA SER A 137 -10.35 -18.20 1.42
C SER A 137 -9.60 -18.40 0.11
N PRO A 138 -10.14 -19.15 -0.85
CA PRO A 138 -9.51 -19.29 -2.17
C PRO A 138 -9.60 -17.99 -2.99
N ALA A 139 -10.51 -17.07 -2.66
CA ALA A 139 -10.72 -15.81 -3.37
C ALA A 139 -9.71 -14.71 -2.97
N LEU A 140 -9.02 -14.84 -1.85
CA LEU A 140 -8.06 -13.85 -1.37
C LEU A 140 -6.64 -14.27 -1.73
N HIS A 141 -5.91 -13.40 -2.41
CA HIS A 141 -4.54 -13.65 -2.88
C HIS A 141 -3.48 -13.26 -1.85
N SER A 142 -3.82 -12.38 -0.90
CA SER A 142 -2.93 -11.91 0.15
C SER A 142 -3.58 -12.10 1.52
N SER A 143 -2.77 -12.25 2.55
CA SER A 143 -3.24 -12.22 3.94
C SER A 143 -3.41 -10.80 4.48
N SER A 144 -3.01 -9.75 3.72
CA SER A 144 -2.89 -8.40 4.28
C SER A 144 -1.95 -8.37 5.49
N SER A 145 -2.14 -7.42 6.41
CA SER A 145 -1.51 -7.43 7.74
C SER A 145 -2.51 -6.95 8.80
N ILE A 146 -3.05 -5.74 8.66
CA ILE A 146 -3.97 -5.13 9.63
C ILE A 146 -5.42 -5.41 9.21
N ILE A 147 -5.87 -6.65 9.21
CA ILE A 147 -7.28 -6.96 8.92
C ILE A 147 -8.17 -6.35 10.02
N CYS A 148 -7.71 -6.41 11.27
CA CYS A 148 -8.24 -5.57 12.33
C CYS A 148 -7.11 -5.17 13.29
N GLU A 149 -7.29 -4.03 13.97
CA GLU A 149 -6.34 -3.55 14.98
C GLU A 149 -6.54 -4.34 16.29
N PRO A 150 -5.50 -5.00 16.84
CA PRO A 150 -5.56 -5.60 18.16
C PRO A 150 -5.41 -4.51 19.23
N MET A 151 -6.53 -3.88 19.60
CA MET A 151 -6.55 -2.64 20.39
C MET A 151 -6.04 -2.83 21.82
N GLU A 152 -6.06 -4.05 22.36
CA GLU A 152 -5.49 -4.37 23.68
C GLU A 152 -3.95 -4.38 23.70
N ILE A 153 -3.31 -4.46 22.52
CA ILE A 153 -1.85 -4.44 22.44
C ILE A 153 -1.35 -2.98 22.46
N PRO A 154 -0.39 -2.64 23.31
CA PRO A 154 0.19 -1.30 23.35
C PRO A 154 0.76 -0.88 21.99
N VAL A 155 0.49 0.36 21.60
CA VAL A 155 0.83 0.92 20.28
C VAL A 155 2.31 0.69 19.88
N PRO A 156 3.31 0.85 20.77
CA PRO A 156 4.72 0.64 20.40
C PRO A 156 5.07 -0.78 19.95
N LYS A 157 4.30 -1.80 20.38
CA LYS A 157 4.55 -3.21 20.07
C LYS A 157 3.50 -3.83 19.14
N ARG A 158 2.41 -3.13 18.89
CA ARG A 158 1.26 -3.64 18.15
C ARG A 158 1.63 -4.15 16.76
N HIS A 159 2.46 -3.42 16.03
CA HIS A 159 2.91 -3.79 14.69
C HIS A 159 3.62 -5.15 14.65
N LEU A 160 4.42 -5.47 15.67
CA LEU A 160 5.13 -6.77 15.76
C LEU A 160 4.13 -7.93 15.87
N HIS A 161 3.10 -7.79 16.70
CA HIS A 161 2.04 -8.79 16.83
C HIS A 161 1.21 -8.95 15.56
N ILE A 162 0.93 -7.84 14.85
CA ILE A 162 0.21 -7.84 13.59
C ILE A 162 0.98 -8.62 12.52
N ILE A 163 2.24 -8.28 12.30
CA ILE A 163 3.08 -8.96 11.30
C ILE A 163 3.34 -10.41 11.70
N HIS A 164 3.61 -10.69 12.97
CA HIS A 164 3.74 -12.06 13.45
C HIS A 164 2.48 -12.89 13.17
N SER A 165 1.29 -12.32 13.41
CA SER A 165 0.03 -13.01 13.12
C SER A 165 -0.12 -13.33 11.63
N ALA A 166 0.17 -12.37 10.73
CA ALA A 166 0.13 -12.58 9.28
C ALA A 166 1.09 -13.69 8.85
N LEU A 167 2.34 -13.62 9.30
CA LEU A 167 3.38 -14.60 8.97
C LEU A 167 3.12 -15.98 9.56
N LYS A 168 2.57 -16.05 10.77
CA LYS A 168 2.31 -17.33 11.46
C LYS A 168 1.13 -18.10 10.87
N HIS A 169 0.08 -17.39 10.49
CA HIS A 169 -1.20 -18.00 10.10
C HIS A 169 -1.42 -18.07 8.58
N SER A 170 -0.50 -17.54 7.77
CA SER A 170 -0.61 -17.58 6.31
C SER A 170 0.76 -17.72 5.66
N ASP A 171 0.81 -18.43 4.54
CA ASP A 171 1.97 -18.49 3.63
C ASP A 171 1.75 -17.67 2.35
N LYS A 172 0.63 -16.93 2.27
CA LYS A 172 0.32 -15.96 1.22
C LYS A 172 1.17 -14.70 1.33
N PRO A 173 1.27 -13.86 0.28
CA PRO A 173 1.85 -12.52 0.39
C PRO A 173 1.18 -11.71 1.49
N PHE A 174 1.92 -10.79 2.10
CA PHE A 174 1.42 -9.92 3.17
C PHE A 174 1.76 -8.46 2.90
N MET A 175 1.14 -7.56 3.66
CA MET A 175 1.35 -6.13 3.55
C MET A 175 2.21 -5.61 4.71
N GLY A 176 3.00 -4.58 4.43
CA GLY A 176 3.81 -3.88 5.41
C GLY A 176 3.02 -2.84 6.22
N ILE A 177 3.69 -2.23 7.18
CA ILE A 177 3.19 -1.17 8.05
C ILE A 177 3.97 0.11 7.79
N VAL A 178 3.27 1.24 7.67
CA VAL A 178 3.83 2.54 7.25
C VAL A 178 3.68 3.63 8.32
N THR A 179 3.39 3.27 9.56
CA THR A 179 3.05 4.22 10.62
C THR A 179 4.26 4.77 11.41
N SER A 180 5.47 4.36 11.08
CA SER A 180 6.75 4.99 11.41
C SER A 180 7.89 4.31 10.68
N LYS A 181 9.08 4.96 10.67
CA LYS A 181 10.31 4.39 10.14
C LYS A 181 10.68 3.07 10.81
N GLU A 182 10.73 3.06 12.15
CA GLU A 182 11.13 1.89 12.93
C GLU A 182 10.20 0.70 12.67
N ARG A 183 8.90 0.96 12.52
CA ARG A 183 7.92 -0.11 12.24
C ARG A 183 8.09 -0.69 10.84
N ALA A 184 8.41 0.15 9.86
CA ALA A 184 8.73 -0.32 8.52
C ALA A 184 10.03 -1.16 8.51
N GLU A 185 11.07 -0.71 9.24
CA GLU A 185 12.31 -1.46 9.42
C GLU A 185 12.07 -2.81 10.09
N ASP A 186 11.24 -2.85 11.14
CA ASP A 186 10.88 -4.10 11.82
C ASP A 186 10.12 -5.06 10.91
N VAL A 187 9.25 -4.58 10.03
CA VAL A 187 8.58 -5.41 9.01
C VAL A 187 9.61 -6.05 8.08
N VAL A 188 10.57 -5.27 7.58
CA VAL A 188 11.63 -5.79 6.70
C VAL A 188 12.50 -6.82 7.41
N LYS A 189 12.89 -6.56 8.68
CA LYS A 189 13.63 -7.53 9.50
C LYS A 189 12.84 -8.82 9.73
N MET A 190 11.54 -8.72 10.01
CA MET A 190 10.68 -9.89 10.19
C MET A 190 10.52 -10.68 8.89
N ALA A 191 10.46 -9.99 7.74
CA ALA A 191 10.52 -10.65 6.43
C ALA A 191 11.86 -11.36 6.23
N GLY A 192 12.99 -10.74 6.59
CA GLY A 192 14.32 -11.34 6.54
C GLY A 192 14.43 -12.64 7.37
N ILE A 193 13.85 -12.66 8.58
CA ILE A 193 13.82 -13.87 9.41
C ILE A 193 13.08 -15.03 8.72
N VAL A 194 12.04 -14.73 7.96
CA VAL A 194 11.13 -15.74 7.38
C VAL A 194 11.56 -16.19 5.99
N PHE A 195 12.06 -15.27 5.18
CA PHE A 195 12.46 -15.53 3.78
C PHE A 195 13.98 -15.68 3.62
N GLY A 196 14.77 -15.15 4.56
CA GLY A 196 16.21 -14.94 4.45
C GLY A 196 16.52 -13.52 3.98
N ASP A 197 17.52 -12.88 4.61
CA ASP A 197 17.88 -11.48 4.32
C ASP A 197 18.31 -11.28 2.87
N ASP A 198 19.13 -12.19 2.32
CA ASP A 198 19.56 -12.14 0.93
C ASP A 198 18.38 -12.27 -0.04
N TYR A 199 17.42 -13.13 0.29
CA TYR A 199 16.22 -13.30 -0.53
C TYR A 199 15.38 -12.03 -0.57
N VAL A 200 15.15 -11.38 0.58
CA VAL A 200 14.38 -10.12 0.67
C VAL A 200 15.07 -8.98 -0.08
N LYS A 201 16.39 -8.97 -0.10
CA LYS A 201 17.17 -7.96 -0.82
C LYS A 201 16.94 -8.02 -2.34
N ASP A 202 16.84 -9.23 -2.87
CA ASP A 202 16.76 -9.46 -4.32
C ASP A 202 15.31 -9.67 -4.82
N ASN A 203 14.36 -9.87 -3.89
CA ASN A 203 12.97 -10.20 -4.24
C ASN A 203 11.97 -9.33 -3.49
N THR A 204 10.86 -9.06 -4.14
CA THR A 204 9.72 -8.39 -3.52
C THR A 204 8.88 -9.40 -2.75
N VAL A 205 8.76 -9.21 -1.43
CA VAL A 205 8.03 -10.10 -0.52
C VAL A 205 6.99 -9.37 0.33
N VAL A 206 7.12 -8.03 0.42
CA VAL A 206 6.22 -7.13 1.15
C VAL A 206 5.73 -6.06 0.21
N VAL A 207 4.44 -5.81 0.18
CA VAL A 207 3.86 -4.62 -0.45
C VAL A 207 3.27 -3.73 0.64
N SER A 208 3.47 -2.42 0.53
CA SER A 208 2.91 -1.47 1.50
C SER A 208 2.05 -0.43 0.80
N ILE A 209 1.15 0.19 1.55
CA ILE A 209 0.33 1.28 1.04
C ILE A 209 0.59 2.54 1.86
N THR A 210 0.90 3.63 1.19
CA THR A 210 1.05 4.96 1.79
C THR A 210 0.02 5.91 1.22
N ASN A 211 -0.49 6.77 2.08
CA ASN A 211 -1.45 7.81 1.68
C ASN A 211 -0.77 9.17 1.70
N CYS A 212 -1.06 10.00 0.70
CA CYS A 212 -0.78 11.40 0.84
C CYS A 212 -1.85 12.05 1.72
N ASN A 213 -1.46 13.02 2.55
CA ASN A 213 -2.40 13.77 3.34
C ASN A 213 -3.07 14.82 2.46
N SER A 214 -4.39 14.86 2.48
CA SER A 214 -5.13 15.85 1.70
C SER A 214 -5.20 17.19 2.48
N PRO A 215 -5.08 18.34 1.79
CA PRO A 215 -4.70 18.48 0.38
C PRO A 215 -3.17 18.59 0.19
N LEU A 216 -2.64 17.84 -0.77
CA LEU A 216 -1.28 18.02 -1.32
C LEU A 216 -0.13 18.05 -0.27
N VAL A 217 -0.20 17.20 0.76
CA VAL A 217 0.79 17.13 1.83
C VAL A 217 1.32 15.70 1.96
N TRP A 218 2.64 15.57 2.02
CA TRP A 218 3.35 14.36 2.40
C TRP A 218 4.02 14.55 3.76
N ASP A 219 3.50 13.90 4.79
CA ASP A 219 4.08 13.98 6.13
C ASP A 219 5.36 13.15 6.27
N ALA A 220 6.16 13.51 7.29
CA ALA A 220 7.44 12.83 7.55
C ALA A 220 7.27 11.33 7.83
N THR A 221 6.20 10.92 8.50
CA THR A 221 5.95 9.52 8.86
C THR A 221 5.78 8.65 7.62
N MET A 222 4.96 9.10 6.66
CA MET A 222 4.73 8.37 5.42
C MET A 222 5.99 8.35 4.55
N LEU A 223 6.68 9.50 4.43
CA LEU A 223 7.93 9.60 3.68
C LEU A 223 9.03 8.72 4.26
N ASP A 224 9.17 8.66 5.58
CA ASP A 224 10.13 7.80 6.24
C ASP A 224 9.89 6.31 5.97
N ALA A 225 8.64 5.87 6.08
CA ALA A 225 8.28 4.49 5.76
C ALA A 225 8.50 4.17 4.27
N MET A 226 8.16 5.11 3.36
CA MET A 226 8.43 4.97 1.92
C MET A 226 9.91 4.77 1.65
N LYS A 227 10.78 5.58 2.26
CA LYS A 227 12.23 5.47 2.12
C LYS A 227 12.76 4.12 2.59
N VAL A 228 12.24 3.58 3.69
CA VAL A 228 12.63 2.25 4.18
C VAL A 228 12.31 1.17 3.14
N TYR A 229 11.06 1.09 2.69
CA TYR A 229 10.67 0.06 1.72
C TYR A 229 11.40 0.22 0.38
N ALA A 230 11.54 1.45 -0.12
CA ALA A 230 12.26 1.72 -1.37
C ALA A 230 13.74 1.29 -1.29
N ARG A 231 14.43 1.55 -0.18
CA ARG A 231 15.83 1.12 0.04
C ARG A 231 16.01 -0.39 0.11
N HIS A 232 14.94 -1.11 0.46
CA HIS A 232 14.94 -2.57 0.51
C HIS A 232 14.28 -3.20 -0.72
N ASN A 233 14.10 -2.43 -1.81
CA ASN A 233 13.49 -2.89 -3.05
C ASN A 233 12.08 -3.52 -2.87
N GLN A 234 11.33 -3.00 -1.90
CA GLN A 234 9.96 -3.46 -1.64
C GLN A 234 8.95 -2.46 -2.20
N PRO A 235 7.95 -2.92 -2.97
CA PRO A 235 7.00 -2.05 -3.66
C PRO A 235 6.05 -1.32 -2.72
N LEU A 236 5.67 -0.14 -3.14
CA LEU A 236 4.73 0.74 -2.45
C LEU A 236 3.56 1.09 -3.36
N ILE A 237 2.37 1.04 -2.82
CA ILE A 237 1.16 1.59 -3.43
C ILE A 237 1.00 3.01 -2.91
N LEU A 238 1.03 3.98 -3.81
CA LEU A 238 0.73 5.37 -3.48
C LEU A 238 -0.77 5.60 -3.67
N ALA A 239 -1.47 5.95 -2.61
CA ALA A 239 -2.90 6.16 -2.65
C ALA A 239 -3.24 7.58 -2.18
N PRO A 240 -4.01 8.36 -2.93
CA PRO A 240 -4.59 9.58 -2.40
C PRO A 240 -5.70 9.19 -1.40
N PHE A 241 -5.72 9.82 -0.25
CA PHE A 241 -6.82 9.66 0.71
C PHE A 241 -7.91 10.71 0.39
N ALA A 242 -8.53 10.55 -0.78
CA ALA A 242 -9.52 11.48 -1.29
C ALA A 242 -10.93 11.06 -0.86
N LEU A 243 -11.51 11.79 0.09
CA LEU A 243 -12.89 11.61 0.54
C LEU A 243 -13.77 12.70 -0.06
N CYS A 244 -14.55 12.33 -1.06
CA CYS A 244 -15.44 13.24 -1.77
C CYS A 244 -16.42 13.93 -0.80
N GLY A 245 -16.41 15.26 -0.78
CA GLY A 245 -17.19 16.07 0.14
C GLY A 245 -16.62 16.24 1.54
N ALA A 246 -15.50 15.61 1.87
CA ALA A 246 -14.82 15.74 3.15
C ALA A 246 -13.40 16.32 3.02
N SER A 247 -12.50 15.63 2.34
CA SER A 247 -11.12 16.10 2.11
C SER A 247 -10.89 16.61 0.68
N THR A 248 -11.85 16.37 -0.21
CA THR A 248 -11.86 16.89 -1.59
C THR A 248 -13.24 17.45 -1.92
N SER A 249 -13.41 18.04 -3.10
CA SER A 249 -14.72 18.52 -3.55
C SER A 249 -15.73 17.39 -3.68
N ALA A 250 -17.03 17.72 -3.63
CA ALA A 250 -18.11 16.75 -3.78
C ALA A 250 -18.38 16.31 -5.24
N SER A 251 -17.58 16.77 -6.20
CA SER A 251 -17.68 16.38 -7.61
C SER A 251 -16.66 15.29 -7.95
N ALA A 252 -16.97 14.41 -8.90
CA ALA A 252 -16.04 13.37 -9.36
C ALA A 252 -14.75 13.97 -9.92
N VAL A 253 -14.86 15.04 -10.73
CA VAL A 253 -13.69 15.72 -11.33
C VAL A 253 -12.79 16.38 -10.26
N GLY A 254 -13.39 16.99 -9.24
CA GLY A 254 -12.60 17.62 -8.17
C GLY A 254 -12.07 16.65 -7.12
N ALA A 255 -12.44 15.37 -7.17
CA ALA A 255 -11.91 14.34 -6.31
C ALA A 255 -10.72 13.57 -6.94
N VAL A 256 -10.51 13.73 -8.23
CA VAL A 256 -9.39 13.18 -8.99
C VAL A 256 -8.22 14.14 -9.00
#